data_71b5faa1d3aa0d43067a930bf259a022
#
_entry.id   71b5faa1d3aa0d43067a930bf259a022
#
_cell.length_a   1.000
_cell.length_b   1.000
_cell.length_c   1.000
_cell.angle_alpha   90.00
_cell.angle_beta   90.00
_cell.angle_gamma   90.00
#
_symmetry.space_group_name_H-M   'P 1'
#
loop_
_entity.id
_entity.type
_entity.pdbx_description
1 polymer ?
#
loop_
_entity_poly.entity_id
_entity_poly.type
_entity_poly.pdbx_seq_one_letter_code
_entity_poly.pdbx_strand_id
1 'polypeptide(L)'
;MGTVHIVGDELVALAAALRLARAGHNVTIISASPRWRETAERPLSPELGATLELPSAWRDLFAKSGRAMAAELADVGLDLVAEPDRQISSATTAISMPTERGAQIRTVRDRYEDRTANRWRDVLDHADDVWQARRRYGVEHAVTSRPEPLPEPIHVDLPSPLAELSADETRLAVTRVF
;
A
#
# COMPACT_ATOMS: atom_id res chain seq x y z
N MET A 1 -9.28 24.32 20.17
CA MET A 1 -7.82 24.17 20.19
C MET A 1 -7.42 23.61 21.54
N GLY A 2 -6.60 22.57 21.59
CA GLY A 2 -6.13 21.93 22.83
C GLY A 2 -4.66 21.57 22.70
N THR A 3 -4.01 21.31 23.85
CA THR A 3 -2.65 20.78 23.87
C THR A 3 -2.73 19.25 23.95
N VAL A 4 -1.98 18.57 23.08
CA VAL A 4 -1.94 17.11 22.98
C VAL A 4 -0.50 16.65 23.10
N HIS A 5 -0.27 15.69 23.98
CA HIS A 5 1.04 15.03 24.13
C HIS A 5 0.93 13.62 23.55
N ILE A 6 1.80 13.28 22.59
CA ILE A 6 1.90 11.97 21.98
C ILE A 6 3.18 11.33 22.45
N VAL A 7 3.07 10.15 23.05
CA VAL A 7 4.22 9.37 23.52
C VAL A 7 4.59 8.35 22.46
N GLY A 8 5.82 8.41 21.97
CA GLY A 8 6.34 7.56 20.90
C GLY A 8 6.75 8.38 19.67
N ASP A 9 7.55 7.80 18.81
CA ASP A 9 8.04 8.39 17.57
C ASP A 9 7.94 7.43 16.37
N GLU A 10 7.15 6.37 16.56
CA GLU A 10 6.84 5.44 15.47
C GLU A 10 5.90 6.10 14.45
N LEU A 11 5.77 5.45 13.29
CA LEU A 11 4.97 5.94 12.18
C LEU A 11 3.53 6.33 12.58
N VAL A 12 2.88 5.52 13.42
CA VAL A 12 1.51 5.78 13.88
C VAL A 12 1.44 7.05 14.73
N ALA A 13 2.41 7.24 15.64
CA ALA A 13 2.49 8.43 16.47
C ALA A 13 2.74 9.70 15.63
N LEU A 14 3.63 9.62 14.65
CA LEU A 14 3.92 10.72 13.72
C LEU A 14 2.72 11.05 12.83
N ALA A 15 2.00 10.05 12.32
CA ALA A 15 0.79 10.26 11.54
C ALA A 15 -0.33 10.92 12.36
N ALA A 16 -0.52 10.49 13.62
CA ALA A 16 -1.47 11.09 14.53
C ALA A 16 -1.08 12.54 14.86
N ALA A 17 0.20 12.80 15.12
CA ALA A 17 0.73 14.14 15.38
C ALA A 17 0.46 15.08 14.21
N LEU A 18 0.77 14.65 12.99
CA LEU A 18 0.55 15.43 11.77
C LEU A 18 -0.94 15.81 11.62
N ARG A 19 -1.84 14.87 11.80
CA ARG A 19 -3.30 15.11 11.68
C ARG A 19 -3.82 16.05 12.75
N LEU A 20 -3.41 15.86 14.01
CA LEU A 20 -3.83 16.71 15.11
C LEU A 20 -3.29 18.15 14.99
N ALA A 21 -2.02 18.29 14.57
CA ALA A 21 -1.44 19.60 14.31
C ALA A 21 -2.21 20.35 13.20
N ARG A 22 -2.56 19.66 12.12
CA ARG A 22 -3.37 20.23 11.03
C ARG A 22 -4.81 20.54 11.44
N ALA A 23 -5.37 19.82 12.40
CA ALA A 23 -6.66 20.14 13.03
C ALA A 23 -6.59 21.34 13.99
N GLY A 24 -5.42 21.97 14.15
CA GLY A 24 -5.23 23.17 14.96
C GLY A 24 -4.91 22.90 16.44
N HIS A 25 -4.53 21.67 16.79
CA HIS A 25 -4.05 21.37 18.13
C HIS A 25 -2.56 21.73 18.30
N ASN A 26 -2.17 22.12 19.50
CA ASN A 26 -0.76 22.24 19.86
C ASN A 26 -0.25 20.84 20.24
N VAL A 27 0.59 20.25 19.40
CA VAL A 27 1.03 18.86 19.54
C VAL A 27 2.49 18.80 19.97
N THR A 28 2.76 18.03 21.01
CA THR A 28 4.11 17.71 21.48
C THR A 28 4.34 16.21 21.38
N ILE A 29 5.42 15.81 20.70
CA ILE A 29 5.87 14.42 20.64
C ILE A 29 6.91 14.20 21.74
N ILE A 30 6.69 13.18 22.56
CA ILE A 30 7.60 12.78 23.64
C ILE A 30 8.22 11.45 23.25
N SER A 31 9.51 11.45 22.97
CA SER A 31 10.29 10.25 22.64
C SER A 31 11.51 10.16 23.55
N ALA A 32 11.78 8.96 24.04
CA ALA A 32 12.96 8.68 24.86
C ALA A 32 14.25 8.66 24.02
N SER A 33 14.13 8.34 22.74
CA SER A 33 15.25 8.29 21.79
C SER A 33 14.73 8.67 20.40
N PRO A 34 14.72 9.98 20.06
CA PRO A 34 14.11 10.45 18.80
C PRO A 34 14.90 9.94 17.59
N ARG A 35 14.46 8.82 17.06
CA ARG A 35 15.07 8.13 15.89
C ARG A 35 15.16 9.02 14.66
N TRP A 36 14.22 9.95 14.52
CA TRP A 36 14.19 10.92 13.41
C TRP A 36 15.28 12.00 13.48
N ARG A 37 15.92 12.21 14.65
CA ARG A 37 17.08 13.14 14.76
C ARG A 37 18.39 12.52 14.31
N GLU A 38 18.47 11.18 14.35
CA GLU A 38 19.67 10.45 13.93
C GLU A 38 19.73 10.21 12.42
N THR A 39 18.66 10.55 11.68
CA THR A 39 18.47 10.15 10.28
C THR A 39 19.13 11.06 9.25
N ALA A 40 19.78 12.16 9.64
CA ALA A 40 20.57 12.94 8.68
C ALA A 40 21.76 12.15 8.08
N GLU A 41 22.18 11.07 8.74
CA GLU A 41 23.30 10.22 8.30
C GLU A 41 22.96 8.72 8.20
N ARG A 42 21.71 8.32 8.48
CA ARG A 42 21.28 6.91 8.42
C ARG A 42 20.22 6.72 7.35
N PRO A 43 20.30 5.65 6.56
CA PRO A 43 19.19 5.28 5.67
C PRO A 43 17.91 5.10 6.49
N LEU A 44 16.77 5.44 5.87
CA LEU A 44 15.41 5.28 6.38
C LEU A 44 15.31 4.09 7.35
N SER A 45 14.62 4.31 8.48
CA SER A 45 14.38 3.26 9.48
C SER A 45 14.14 1.89 8.83
N PRO A 46 14.75 0.81 9.32
CA PRO A 46 14.47 -0.54 8.81
C PRO A 46 12.97 -0.88 8.79
N GLU A 47 12.17 -0.18 9.60
CA GLU A 47 10.71 -0.30 9.68
C GLU A 47 10.00 0.37 8.50
N LEU A 48 10.63 1.36 7.88
CA LEU A 48 10.14 2.07 6.69
C LEU A 48 10.92 1.66 5.46
N GLY A 49 11.09 0.45 5.13
CA GLY A 49 11.86 -0.01 3.97
C GLY A 49 12.00 1.01 2.82
N ALA A 50 12.88 0.79 1.88
CA ALA A 50 13.05 1.67 0.71
C ALA A 50 11.80 1.73 -0.19
N THR A 51 10.83 0.85 0.05
CA THR A 51 9.59 0.73 -0.74
C THR A 51 8.41 1.31 0.05
N LEU A 52 7.70 2.27 -0.55
CA LEU A 52 6.47 2.79 0.01
C LEU A 52 5.32 1.81 -0.26
N GLU A 53 4.99 1.01 0.72
CA GLU A 53 3.80 0.16 0.66
C GLU A 53 2.53 0.99 0.91
N LEU A 54 1.39 0.54 0.37
CA LEU A 54 0.09 1.18 0.51
C LEU A 54 0.07 2.67 0.10
N PRO A 55 0.47 3.01 -1.13
CA PRO A 55 0.57 4.42 -1.56
C PRO A 55 -0.75 5.19 -1.43
N SER A 56 -1.89 4.49 -1.48
CA SER A 56 -3.21 5.11 -1.28
C SER A 56 -3.42 5.60 0.14
N ALA A 57 -3.00 4.82 1.15
CA ALA A 57 -3.10 5.21 2.55
C ALA A 57 -2.22 6.43 2.86
N TRP A 58 -1.02 6.47 2.31
CA TRP A 58 -0.11 7.60 2.43
C TRP A 58 -0.67 8.86 1.76
N ARG A 59 -1.16 8.75 0.53
CA ARG A 59 -1.80 9.88 -0.17
C ARG A 59 -2.98 10.42 0.61
N ASP A 60 -3.80 9.56 1.19
CA ASP A 60 -4.95 9.95 2.02
C ASP A 60 -4.50 10.65 3.31
N LEU A 61 -3.47 10.13 3.99
CA LEU A 61 -2.88 10.77 5.17
C LEU A 61 -2.45 12.21 4.86
N PHE A 62 -1.67 12.40 3.81
CA PHE A 62 -1.18 13.72 3.42
C PHE A 62 -2.33 14.64 2.98
N ALA A 63 -3.24 14.18 2.13
CA ALA A 63 -4.39 14.96 1.68
C ALA A 63 -5.26 15.44 2.85
N LYS A 64 -5.55 14.55 3.81
CA LYS A 64 -6.31 14.88 5.03
C LYS A 64 -5.51 15.73 6.03
N SER A 65 -4.20 15.82 5.86
CA SER A 65 -3.32 16.65 6.69
C SER A 65 -2.98 18.00 6.04
N GLY A 66 -3.54 18.31 4.88
CA GLY A 66 -3.57 19.65 4.30
C GLY A 66 -2.80 19.85 2.99
N ARG A 67 -1.89 18.96 2.57
CA ARG A 67 -1.18 19.06 1.28
C ARG A 67 -1.05 17.68 0.61
N ALA A 68 -0.93 17.70 -0.72
CA ALA A 68 -0.66 16.50 -1.48
C ALA A 68 0.73 15.91 -1.14
N MET A 69 0.81 14.59 -0.99
CA MET A 69 2.04 13.89 -0.65
C MET A 69 3.21 14.25 -1.59
N ALA A 70 2.98 14.30 -2.90
CA ALA A 70 4.02 14.64 -3.87
C ALA A 70 4.62 16.02 -3.64
N ALA A 71 3.81 17.02 -3.23
CA ALA A 71 4.28 18.36 -2.95
C ALA A 71 5.11 18.41 -1.65
N GLU A 72 4.69 17.68 -0.60
CA GLU A 72 5.46 17.61 0.65
C GLU A 72 6.80 16.88 0.45
N LEU A 73 6.82 15.83 -0.34
CA LEU A 73 8.05 15.09 -0.66
C LEU A 73 9.02 15.95 -1.49
N ALA A 74 8.51 16.67 -2.49
CA ALA A 74 9.32 17.56 -3.32
C ALA A 74 9.98 18.68 -2.48
N ASP A 75 9.28 19.23 -1.48
CA ASP A 75 9.81 20.27 -0.60
C ASP A 75 11.01 19.79 0.24
N VAL A 76 11.12 18.48 0.49
CA VAL A 76 12.25 17.85 1.20
C VAL A 76 13.23 17.14 0.26
N GLY A 77 13.08 17.33 -1.05
CA GLY A 77 13.98 16.76 -2.06
C GLY A 77 13.82 15.25 -2.27
N LEU A 78 12.64 14.70 -1.99
CA LEU A 78 12.32 13.28 -2.19
C LEU A 78 11.38 13.12 -3.38
N ASP A 79 11.71 12.17 -4.26
CA ASP A 79 10.87 11.75 -5.37
C ASP A 79 10.44 10.29 -5.20
N LEU A 80 9.18 10.01 -5.51
CA LEU A 80 8.69 8.64 -5.59
C LEU A 80 8.99 8.08 -6.97
N VAL A 81 9.81 7.06 -7.00
CA VAL A 81 10.10 6.29 -8.21
C VAL A 81 9.12 5.12 -8.30
N ALA A 82 8.55 4.89 -9.48
CA ALA A 82 7.69 3.75 -9.70
C ALA A 82 8.46 2.44 -9.45
N GLU A 83 7.78 1.48 -8.81
CA GLU A 83 8.34 0.14 -8.64
C GLU A 83 8.64 -0.47 -10.02
N PRO A 84 9.80 -1.11 -10.22
CA PRO A 84 10.09 -1.79 -11.47
C PRO A 84 9.13 -2.97 -11.68
N ASP A 85 8.96 -3.36 -12.95
CA ASP A 85 8.16 -4.52 -13.30
C ASP A 85 8.60 -5.75 -12.51
N ARG A 86 7.64 -6.47 -11.94
CA ARG A 86 7.90 -7.69 -11.19
C ARG A 86 8.31 -8.81 -12.14
N GLN A 87 9.50 -9.35 -11.94
CA GLN A 87 9.98 -10.51 -12.67
C GLN A 87 9.46 -11.78 -11.99
N ILE A 88 8.67 -12.56 -12.70
CA ILE A 88 8.11 -13.81 -12.22
C ILE A 88 8.60 -14.92 -13.12
N SER A 89 9.24 -15.92 -12.53
CA SER A 89 9.77 -17.06 -13.27
C SER A 89 9.29 -18.38 -12.68
N SER A 90 8.87 -19.28 -13.54
CA SER A 90 8.71 -20.69 -13.24
C SER A 90 9.87 -21.48 -13.84
N ALA A 91 9.89 -22.80 -13.63
CA ALA A 91 10.92 -23.66 -14.18
C ALA A 91 11.09 -23.57 -15.73
N THR A 92 10.04 -23.13 -16.42
CA THR A 92 10.01 -23.12 -17.88
C THR A 92 9.70 -21.77 -18.51
N THR A 93 9.26 -20.79 -17.74
CA THR A 93 8.75 -19.53 -18.29
C THR A 93 9.03 -18.38 -17.33
N ALA A 94 9.45 -17.24 -17.88
CA ALA A 94 9.53 -15.98 -17.15
C ALA A 94 8.59 -14.94 -17.77
N ILE A 95 7.99 -14.11 -16.94
CA ILE A 95 7.15 -12.98 -17.36
C ILE A 95 7.53 -11.74 -16.55
N SER A 96 7.68 -10.60 -17.23
CA SER A 96 7.79 -9.29 -16.60
C SER A 96 6.40 -8.71 -16.44
N MET A 97 5.95 -8.54 -15.20
CA MET A 97 4.60 -8.07 -14.89
C MET A 97 4.65 -6.61 -14.45
N PRO A 98 4.09 -5.69 -15.24
CA PRO A 98 4.02 -4.29 -14.88
C PRO A 98 3.11 -4.05 -13.67
N THR A 99 3.29 -2.92 -13.02
CA THR A 99 2.49 -2.53 -11.83
C THR A 99 1.12 -1.99 -12.20
N GLU A 100 0.96 -1.44 -13.41
CA GLU A 100 -0.29 -0.85 -13.89
C GLU A 100 -1.23 -1.92 -14.41
N ARG A 101 -2.47 -1.94 -13.92
CA ARG A 101 -3.49 -2.95 -14.20
C ARG A 101 -3.74 -3.18 -15.70
N GLY A 102 -3.93 -2.10 -16.46
CA GLY A 102 -4.18 -2.23 -17.90
C GLY A 102 -2.98 -2.77 -18.66
N ALA A 103 -1.76 -2.43 -18.21
CA ALA A 103 -0.54 -2.98 -18.77
C ALA A 103 -0.40 -4.48 -18.45
N GLN A 104 -0.74 -4.91 -17.22
CA GLN A 104 -0.77 -6.34 -16.87
C GLN A 104 -1.67 -7.14 -17.80
N ILE A 105 -2.90 -6.65 -18.04
CA ILE A 105 -3.86 -7.33 -18.92
C ILE A 105 -3.32 -7.44 -20.35
N ARG A 106 -2.67 -6.38 -20.87
CA ARG A 106 -2.01 -6.41 -22.19
C ARG A 106 -0.88 -7.41 -22.21
N THR A 107 0.02 -7.37 -21.22
CA THR A 107 1.15 -8.30 -21.11
C THR A 107 0.69 -9.77 -21.10
N VAL A 108 -0.37 -10.08 -20.34
CA VAL A 108 -0.92 -11.45 -20.28
C VAL A 108 -1.54 -11.84 -21.62
N ARG A 109 -2.26 -10.92 -22.28
CA ARG A 109 -2.84 -11.16 -23.59
C ARG A 109 -1.76 -11.45 -24.65
N ASP A 110 -0.72 -10.64 -24.70
CA ASP A 110 0.35 -10.76 -25.67
C ASP A 110 1.18 -12.05 -25.47
N ARG A 111 1.28 -12.50 -24.21
CA ARG A 111 2.08 -13.68 -23.87
C ARG A 111 1.32 -15.00 -24.00
N TYR A 112 0.02 -15.00 -23.73
CA TYR A 112 -0.80 -16.21 -23.72
C TYR A 112 -1.93 -16.14 -24.74
N GLU A 113 -3.08 -15.59 -24.38
CA GLU A 113 -4.25 -15.45 -25.23
C GLU A 113 -5.34 -14.60 -24.54
N ASP A 114 -6.35 -14.17 -25.28
CA ASP A 114 -7.47 -13.39 -24.75
C ASP A 114 -8.22 -14.09 -23.59
N ARG A 115 -8.39 -15.40 -23.65
CA ARG A 115 -9.04 -16.17 -22.57
C ARG A 115 -8.26 -16.06 -21.27
N THR A 116 -6.95 -16.21 -21.31
CA THR A 116 -6.07 -16.07 -20.13
C THR A 116 -6.07 -14.63 -19.62
N ALA A 117 -6.04 -13.65 -20.52
CA ALA A 117 -6.12 -12.23 -20.13
C ALA A 117 -7.46 -11.89 -19.46
N ASN A 118 -8.57 -12.47 -19.87
CA ASN A 118 -9.86 -12.30 -19.23
C ASN A 118 -9.87 -12.91 -17.83
N ARG A 119 -9.34 -14.13 -17.68
CA ARG A 119 -9.18 -14.77 -16.36
C ARG A 119 -8.28 -13.97 -15.41
N TRP A 120 -7.21 -13.37 -15.96
CA TRP A 120 -6.35 -12.47 -15.16
C TRP A 120 -7.12 -11.22 -14.71
N ARG A 121 -7.99 -10.68 -15.57
CA ARG A 121 -8.88 -9.58 -15.18
C ARG A 121 -9.78 -9.96 -14.01
N ASP A 122 -10.37 -11.17 -14.04
CA ASP A 122 -11.22 -11.66 -12.95
C ASP A 122 -10.46 -11.73 -11.62
N VAL A 123 -9.17 -12.12 -11.63
CA VAL A 123 -8.30 -12.09 -10.44
C VAL A 123 -8.10 -10.65 -9.92
N LEU A 124 -7.82 -9.70 -10.81
CA LEU A 124 -7.62 -8.30 -10.44
C LEU A 124 -8.91 -7.65 -9.91
N ASP A 125 -10.07 -7.99 -10.49
CA ASP A 125 -11.38 -7.53 -10.02
C ASP A 125 -11.66 -8.08 -8.63
N HIS A 126 -11.43 -9.37 -8.42
CA HIS A 126 -11.59 -9.99 -7.10
C HIS A 126 -10.64 -9.38 -6.05
N ALA A 127 -9.39 -9.14 -6.40
CA ALA A 127 -8.44 -8.48 -5.51
C ALA A 127 -8.88 -7.06 -5.13
N ASP A 128 -9.51 -6.33 -6.04
CA ASP A 128 -10.10 -5.01 -5.76
C ASP A 128 -11.31 -5.13 -4.82
N ASP A 129 -12.20 -6.10 -5.02
CA ASP A 129 -13.33 -6.36 -4.13
C ASP A 129 -12.87 -6.67 -2.70
N VAL A 130 -11.83 -7.52 -2.57
CA VAL A 130 -11.21 -7.84 -1.26
C VAL A 130 -10.62 -6.58 -0.64
N TRP A 131 -9.92 -5.76 -1.42
CA TRP A 131 -9.38 -4.49 -0.95
C TRP A 131 -10.47 -3.53 -0.48
N GLN A 132 -11.54 -3.34 -1.25
CA GLN A 132 -12.66 -2.45 -0.89
C GLN A 132 -13.34 -2.91 0.41
N ALA A 133 -13.55 -4.21 0.58
CA ALA A 133 -14.10 -4.77 1.81
C ALA A 133 -13.18 -4.48 3.02
N ARG A 134 -11.88 -4.70 2.88
CA ARG A 134 -10.89 -4.43 3.94
C ARG A 134 -10.73 -2.95 4.24
N ARG A 135 -10.69 -2.11 3.22
CA ARG A 135 -10.53 -0.67 3.36
C ARG A 135 -11.60 -0.06 4.26
N ARG A 136 -12.86 -0.46 4.06
CA ARG A 136 -13.98 -0.02 4.90
C ARG A 136 -13.80 -0.41 6.35
N TYR A 137 -13.19 -1.56 6.59
CA TYR A 137 -13.17 -2.19 7.89
C TYR A 137 -12.01 -1.76 8.81
N GLY A 138 -10.86 -1.47 8.32
CA GLY A 138 -9.68 -1.21 9.19
C GLY A 138 -8.86 0.01 8.81
N VAL A 139 -9.05 0.53 7.60
CA VAL A 139 -8.25 1.66 7.11
C VAL A 139 -9.00 2.99 7.25
N GLU A 140 -10.28 3.01 6.99
CA GLU A 140 -11.07 4.25 6.96
C GLU A 140 -11.97 4.44 8.19
N HIS A 141 -12.30 3.37 8.91
CA HIS A 141 -13.22 3.41 10.04
C HIS A 141 -12.59 2.78 11.28
N ALA A 142 -12.97 3.30 12.45
CA ALA A 142 -12.65 2.64 13.71
C ALA A 142 -13.29 1.25 13.74
N VAL A 143 -12.53 0.25 14.22
CA VAL A 143 -13.03 -1.11 14.39
C VAL A 143 -13.98 -1.13 15.59
N THR A 144 -15.25 -0.87 15.34
CA THR A 144 -16.31 -0.81 16.37
C THR A 144 -17.25 -2.02 16.31
N SER A 145 -17.14 -2.83 15.28
CA SER A 145 -18.02 -3.99 15.05
C SER A 145 -17.24 -5.16 14.46
N ARG A 146 -17.86 -6.35 14.44
CA ARG A 146 -17.29 -7.52 13.76
C ARG A 146 -17.15 -7.24 12.27
N PRO A 147 -16.02 -7.63 11.63
CA PRO A 147 -15.84 -7.50 10.19
C PRO A 147 -16.94 -8.18 9.40
N GLU A 148 -17.36 -7.54 8.32
CA GLU A 148 -18.07 -8.27 7.27
C GLU A 148 -17.16 -9.38 6.71
N PRO A 149 -17.71 -10.53 6.32
CA PRO A 149 -16.93 -11.58 5.69
C PRO A 149 -16.27 -11.02 4.42
N LEU A 150 -15.04 -11.44 4.17
CA LEU A 150 -14.38 -11.13 2.90
C LEU A 150 -15.11 -11.81 1.75
N PRO A 151 -15.01 -11.26 0.53
CA PRO A 151 -15.45 -11.95 -0.67
C PRO A 151 -14.89 -13.38 -0.72
N GLU A 152 -15.72 -14.34 -1.11
CA GLU A 152 -15.29 -15.73 -1.24
C GLU A 152 -14.14 -15.84 -2.26
N PRO A 153 -13.13 -16.67 -1.97
CA PRO A 153 -12.02 -16.88 -2.90
C PRO A 153 -12.51 -17.36 -4.26
N ILE A 154 -12.01 -16.76 -5.33
CA ILE A 154 -12.29 -17.25 -6.68
C ILE A 154 -11.29 -18.32 -7.09
N HIS A 155 -11.79 -19.34 -7.78
CA HIS A 155 -10.96 -20.34 -8.43
C HIS A 155 -10.80 -19.99 -9.91
N VAL A 156 -9.58 -19.58 -10.30
CA VAL A 156 -9.26 -19.26 -11.68
C VAL A 156 -8.14 -20.17 -12.17
N ASP A 157 -8.44 -20.93 -13.22
CA ASP A 157 -7.44 -21.79 -13.87
C ASP A 157 -6.51 -20.93 -14.73
N LEU A 158 -5.31 -20.69 -14.24
CA LEU A 158 -4.26 -19.89 -14.84
C LEU A 158 -3.01 -20.73 -15.10
N PRO A 159 -2.29 -20.48 -16.20
CA PRO A 159 -1.00 -21.12 -16.42
C PRO A 159 0.04 -20.62 -15.39
N SER A 160 0.99 -21.50 -15.00
CA SER A 160 2.19 -21.05 -14.30
C SER A 160 3.02 -20.12 -15.24
N PRO A 161 3.59 -18.99 -14.77
CA PRO A 161 3.68 -18.54 -13.37
C PRO A 161 2.50 -17.64 -12.91
N LEU A 162 1.46 -17.41 -13.73
CA LEU A 162 0.35 -16.54 -13.35
C LEU A 162 -0.47 -17.07 -12.17
N ALA A 163 -0.57 -18.40 -12.03
CA ALA A 163 -1.28 -19.01 -10.90
C ALA A 163 -0.61 -18.66 -9.55
N GLU A 164 0.73 -18.65 -9.52
CA GLU A 164 1.49 -18.25 -8.33
C GLU A 164 1.30 -16.76 -8.02
N LEU A 165 1.36 -15.92 -9.06
CA LEU A 165 1.13 -14.49 -8.91
C LEU A 165 -0.29 -14.17 -8.45
N SER A 166 -1.30 -14.91 -8.92
CA SER A 166 -2.70 -14.68 -8.50
C SER A 166 -2.91 -14.91 -7.01
N ALA A 167 -2.25 -15.91 -6.46
CA ALA A 167 -2.25 -16.17 -5.02
C ALA A 167 -1.58 -15.03 -4.24
N ASP A 168 -0.50 -14.48 -4.76
CA ASP A 168 0.19 -13.33 -4.18
C ASP A 168 -0.63 -12.05 -4.28
N GLU A 169 -1.28 -11.75 -5.40
CA GLU A 169 -2.15 -10.58 -5.56
C GLU A 169 -3.33 -10.61 -4.58
N THR A 170 -3.97 -11.76 -4.42
CA THR A 170 -5.05 -11.92 -3.44
C THR A 170 -4.51 -11.77 -2.01
N ARG A 171 -3.37 -12.37 -1.70
CA ARG A 171 -2.71 -12.23 -0.41
C ARG A 171 -2.32 -10.78 -0.13
N LEU A 172 -1.74 -10.08 -1.11
CA LEU A 172 -1.38 -8.68 -1.00
C LEU A 172 -2.60 -7.79 -0.78
N ALA A 173 -3.72 -8.06 -1.46
CA ALA A 173 -4.97 -7.35 -1.22
C ALA A 173 -5.47 -7.54 0.22
N VAL A 174 -5.30 -8.74 0.80
CA VAL A 174 -5.62 -9.02 2.21
C VAL A 174 -4.62 -8.39 3.17
N THR A 175 -3.33 -8.38 2.86
CA THR A 175 -2.26 -7.91 3.76
C THR A 175 -1.97 -6.40 3.64
N ARG A 176 -2.45 -5.74 2.59
CA ARG A 176 -2.34 -4.27 2.43
C ARG A 176 -3.03 -3.46 3.53
N VAL A 177 -3.65 -4.12 4.48
CA VAL A 177 -4.41 -3.51 5.59
C VAL A 177 -3.64 -3.56 6.92
N PHE A 178 -2.53 -4.30 7.01
CA PHE A 178 -1.79 -4.45 8.28
C PHE A 178 -0.36 -3.94 8.16
#